data_0a4655e3d995c47720b2cb977b46850d
#
_entry.id   0a4655e3d995c47720b2cb977b46850d
#
_cell.length_a   1.000
_cell.length_b   1.000
_cell.length_c   1.000
_cell.angle_alpha   90.00
_cell.angle_beta   90.00
_cell.angle_gamma   90.00
#
_symmetry.space_group_name_H-M   'P 1'
#
loop_
_entity.id
_entity.type
_entity.pdbx_description
1 polymer ?
#
loop_
_entity_poly.entity_id
_entity_poly.type
_entity_poly.pdbx_seq_one_letter_code
_entity_poly.pdbx_strand_id
1 'polypeptide(L)'
;MNSPPPAAVTSLFTKQKSCRHCVSSALCQPMENIGPSLASRRHSLKKGNHLFHTGDSFRAIYVIQSGCIKTSMLTCGGDVQVLRFSLPGETVGINAIGSNHHPCDAVALEPTELCEIPFAQLENLARENPQVQHRLMCLLSDEIVMDGKLMAMLGHQKAETRVANCLLNFSQRYQQQGYTDKPFRLPMSRQDMGDYLGLSLETISRLLSRFQTEGLLRVQGRQVHLLDPSRLQSIAEHCPQSAVARA
;
A
#
# COMPACT_ATOMS: atom_id res chain seq x y z
N MET A 1 6.46 -20.92 -32.94
CA MET A 1 7.49 -20.01 -32.39
C MET A 1 7.31 -20.08 -30.88
N ASN A 2 8.23 -20.79 -30.21
CA ASN A 2 8.16 -21.04 -28.77
C ASN A 2 8.69 -19.81 -28.02
N SER A 3 7.83 -19.17 -27.22
CA SER A 3 8.27 -18.19 -26.24
C SER A 3 9.02 -18.89 -25.09
N PRO A 4 10.13 -18.33 -24.59
CA PRO A 4 10.86 -18.94 -23.48
C PRO A 4 10.03 -18.85 -22.19
N PRO A 5 10.20 -19.83 -21.27
CA PRO A 5 9.52 -19.82 -19.98
C PRO A 5 10.04 -18.66 -19.10
N PRO A 6 9.21 -18.13 -18.19
CA PRO A 6 9.61 -17.05 -17.30
C PRO A 6 10.78 -17.48 -16.41
N ALA A 7 11.72 -16.57 -16.24
CA ALA A 7 12.94 -16.78 -15.46
C ALA A 7 12.62 -17.23 -14.04
N ALA A 8 13.14 -18.37 -13.65
CA ALA A 8 13.02 -18.95 -12.31
C ALA A 8 13.56 -17.95 -11.26
N VAL A 9 12.71 -17.53 -10.34
CA VAL A 9 13.09 -16.77 -9.17
C VAL A 9 13.95 -17.66 -8.29
N THR A 10 15.26 -17.38 -8.25
CA THR A 10 16.21 -18.12 -7.42
C THR A 10 15.94 -17.80 -5.95
N SER A 11 15.34 -18.73 -5.22
CA SER A 11 15.11 -18.64 -3.79
C SER A 11 16.41 -18.82 -3.03
N LEU A 12 16.94 -17.75 -2.45
CA LEU A 12 17.97 -17.85 -1.41
C LEU A 12 17.28 -18.12 -0.08
N PHE A 13 17.37 -19.36 0.41
CA PHE A 13 16.93 -19.76 1.74
C PHE A 13 17.77 -19.06 2.81
N THR A 14 17.22 -18.01 3.44
CA THR A 14 17.74 -17.47 4.68
C THR A 14 16.94 -18.00 5.86
N LYS A 15 17.64 -18.42 6.93
CA LYS A 15 17.13 -18.99 8.19
C LYS A 15 15.82 -18.34 8.65
N GLN A 16 14.80 -19.15 8.89
CA GLN A 16 13.54 -18.78 9.53
C GLN A 16 13.78 -18.01 10.83
N LYS A 17 13.67 -16.70 10.78
CA LYS A 17 13.32 -15.93 11.98
C LYS A 17 11.86 -16.27 12.28
N SER A 18 11.59 -16.81 13.47
CA SER A 18 10.24 -17.20 13.88
C SER A 18 9.25 -16.05 13.70
N CYS A 19 8.02 -16.33 13.30
CA CYS A 19 6.92 -15.38 13.19
C CYS A 19 6.64 -14.63 14.50
N ARG A 20 7.14 -15.10 15.64
CA ARG A 20 7.04 -14.49 16.98
C ARG A 20 7.57 -13.06 17.10
N HIS A 21 8.32 -12.56 16.12
CA HIS A 21 8.84 -11.18 16.08
C HIS A 21 8.32 -10.39 14.87
N CYS A 22 7.27 -10.89 14.23
CA CYS A 22 6.63 -10.20 13.11
C CYS A 22 5.71 -9.13 13.69
N VAL A 23 6.16 -7.88 13.72
CA VAL A 23 5.37 -6.69 14.11
C VAL A 23 4.16 -6.49 13.18
N SER A 24 4.01 -7.37 12.20
CA SER A 24 3.22 -7.13 11.02
C SER A 24 2.24 -8.24 10.78
N SER A 25 1.11 -7.94 10.83
CA SER A 25 -0.10 -8.34 10.16
C SER A 25 -1.15 -8.82 11.11
N ALA A 26 -2.14 -8.09 11.00
CA ALA A 26 -3.46 -8.40 11.45
C ALA A 26 -3.95 -9.81 11.03
N LEU A 27 -3.33 -10.44 10.03
CA LEU A 27 -3.56 -11.83 9.63
C LEU A 27 -2.79 -12.83 10.47
N CYS A 28 -1.54 -12.53 10.85
CA CYS A 28 -0.68 -13.50 11.53
C CYS A 28 -0.89 -13.55 13.05
N GLN A 29 -1.34 -12.44 13.68
CA GLN A 29 -1.53 -12.40 15.15
C GLN A 29 -2.56 -13.40 15.69
N PRO A 30 -3.73 -13.63 15.07
CA PRO A 30 -4.66 -14.66 15.54
C PRO A 30 -4.13 -16.09 15.38
N MET A 31 -3.08 -16.26 14.56
CA MET A 31 -2.60 -17.58 14.14
C MET A 31 -1.38 -18.06 14.91
N GLU A 32 -0.73 -17.20 15.70
CA GLU A 32 0.39 -17.59 16.56
C GLU A 32 0.00 -18.67 17.59
N ASN A 33 -1.28 -18.74 17.95
CA ASN A 33 -1.83 -19.70 18.92
C ASN A 33 -2.46 -20.95 18.27
N ILE A 34 -2.52 -21.04 16.93
CA ILE A 34 -3.36 -22.04 16.24
C ILE A 34 -2.54 -23.13 15.54
N GLY A 35 -1.22 -23.00 15.45
CA GLY A 35 -0.40 -24.04 14.81
C GLY A 35 0.76 -23.53 13.96
N PRO A 36 1.33 -24.37 13.10
CA PRO A 36 2.51 -24.01 12.32
C PRO A 36 2.25 -22.80 11.41
N SER A 37 3.26 -21.94 11.33
CA SER A 37 3.27 -20.72 10.53
C SER A 37 2.61 -20.90 9.16
N LEU A 38 1.54 -20.14 8.89
CA LEU A 38 0.88 -20.09 7.58
C LEU A 38 1.79 -19.50 6.48
N ALA A 39 2.77 -18.68 6.86
CA ALA A 39 3.73 -18.13 5.91
C ALA A 39 4.62 -19.26 5.37
N SER A 40 4.33 -19.71 4.14
CA SER A 40 5.05 -20.83 3.52
C SER A 40 6.39 -20.41 2.95
N ARG A 41 6.53 -19.16 2.50
CA ARG A 41 7.74 -18.64 1.87
C ARG A 41 8.00 -17.18 2.22
N ARG A 42 9.29 -16.84 2.26
CA ARG A 42 9.74 -15.44 2.24
C ARG A 42 10.26 -15.10 0.86
N HIS A 43 9.88 -13.93 0.39
CA HIS A 43 10.35 -13.36 -0.85
C HIS A 43 11.17 -12.11 -0.55
N SER A 44 12.29 -11.96 -1.27
CA SER A 44 13.08 -10.74 -1.28
C SER A 44 13.06 -10.18 -2.69
N LEU A 45 12.55 -8.96 -2.84
CA LEU A 45 12.48 -8.25 -4.09
C LEU A 45 13.46 -7.09 -4.09
N LYS A 46 14.22 -6.95 -5.17
CA LYS A 46 14.98 -5.73 -5.44
C LYS A 46 14.03 -4.63 -5.90
N LYS A 47 14.44 -3.38 -5.71
CA LYS A 47 13.73 -2.23 -6.27
C LYS A 47 13.48 -2.42 -7.78
N GLY A 48 12.24 -2.17 -8.21
CA GLY A 48 11.80 -2.31 -9.60
C GLY A 48 11.35 -3.71 -9.99
N ASN A 49 11.57 -4.73 -9.15
CA ASN A 49 11.09 -6.07 -9.44
C ASN A 49 9.59 -6.17 -9.20
N HIS A 50 8.92 -6.90 -10.09
CA HIS A 50 7.51 -7.23 -9.94
C HIS A 50 7.32 -8.38 -8.95
N LEU A 51 6.30 -8.25 -8.11
CA LEU A 51 5.77 -9.34 -7.30
C LEU A 51 4.84 -10.22 -8.15
N PHE A 52 3.99 -9.57 -8.94
CA PHE A 52 3.13 -10.16 -9.96
C PHE A 52 2.73 -9.12 -11.00
N HIS A 53 2.28 -9.60 -12.16
CA HIS A 53 1.73 -8.78 -13.24
C HIS A 53 0.21 -8.91 -13.32
N THR A 54 -0.42 -7.93 -13.95
CA THR A 54 -1.83 -8.01 -14.34
C THR A 54 -2.06 -9.27 -15.18
N GLY A 55 -3.08 -10.05 -14.82
CA GLY A 55 -3.43 -11.30 -15.48
C GLY A 55 -2.73 -12.54 -14.94
N ASP A 56 -1.70 -12.40 -14.09
CA ASP A 56 -1.06 -13.55 -13.44
C ASP A 56 -2.08 -14.30 -12.56
N SER A 57 -1.95 -15.63 -12.50
CA SER A 57 -2.81 -16.47 -11.68
C SER A 57 -2.64 -16.16 -10.19
N PHE A 58 -3.74 -15.94 -9.49
CA PHE A 58 -3.76 -15.75 -8.05
C PHE A 58 -3.51 -17.08 -7.32
N ARG A 59 -2.56 -17.09 -6.39
CA ARG A 59 -2.23 -18.28 -5.58
C ARG A 59 -2.04 -17.95 -4.11
N ALA A 60 -1.69 -16.72 -3.78
CA ALA A 60 -1.31 -16.33 -2.44
C ALA A 60 -1.62 -14.87 -2.16
N ILE A 61 -1.78 -14.54 -0.90
CA ILE A 61 -1.73 -13.18 -0.36
C ILE A 61 -0.32 -12.95 0.17
N TYR A 62 0.18 -11.75 0.01
CA TYR A 62 1.51 -11.36 0.47
C TYR A 62 1.42 -10.34 1.60
N VAL A 63 2.25 -10.51 2.64
CA VAL A 63 2.36 -9.58 3.77
C VAL A 63 3.74 -8.94 3.74
N ILE A 64 3.79 -7.62 3.70
CA ILE A 64 5.04 -6.89 3.66
C ILE A 64 5.71 -6.89 5.03
N GLN A 65 6.97 -7.29 5.08
CA GLN A 65 7.80 -7.27 6.29
C GLN A 65 8.68 -6.02 6.36
N SER A 66 9.22 -5.62 5.22
CA SER A 66 10.01 -4.39 5.05
C SER A 66 9.90 -3.89 3.62
N GLY A 67 10.15 -2.61 3.41
CA GLY A 67 10.08 -1.98 2.09
C GLY A 67 8.69 -1.47 1.73
N CYS A 68 8.42 -1.35 0.43
CA CYS A 68 7.15 -0.84 -0.08
C CYS A 68 6.80 -1.46 -1.44
N ILE A 69 5.56 -1.88 -1.60
CA ILE A 69 4.99 -2.33 -2.87
C ILE A 69 4.03 -1.26 -3.41
N LYS A 70 4.20 -0.90 -4.67
CA LYS A 70 3.25 -0.11 -5.45
C LYS A 70 2.35 -1.05 -6.23
N THR A 71 1.04 -0.91 -6.12
CA THR A 71 0.08 -1.53 -7.04
C THR A 71 -0.47 -0.50 -8.01
N SER A 72 -0.55 -0.86 -9.30
CA SER A 72 -1.00 0.05 -10.36
C SER A 72 -1.66 -0.71 -11.50
N MET A 73 -2.51 -0.01 -12.24
CA MET A 73 -3.15 -0.52 -13.45
C MET A 73 -2.97 0.47 -14.61
N LEU A 74 -2.97 -0.05 -15.83
CA LEU A 74 -3.07 0.77 -17.02
C LEU A 74 -4.53 1.12 -17.29
N THR A 75 -4.77 2.39 -17.55
CA THR A 75 -6.07 2.86 -18.02
C THR A 75 -6.25 2.54 -19.51
N CYS A 76 -7.47 2.64 -20.01
CA CYS A 76 -7.74 2.49 -21.45
C CYS A 76 -6.99 3.53 -22.30
N GLY A 77 -6.61 4.66 -21.73
CA GLY A 77 -5.80 5.71 -22.38
C GLY A 77 -4.29 5.43 -22.40
N GLY A 78 -3.84 4.35 -21.75
CA GLY A 78 -2.42 4.03 -21.62
C GLY A 78 -1.72 4.72 -20.44
N ASP A 79 -2.43 5.51 -19.65
CA ASP A 79 -1.88 6.13 -18.44
C ASP A 79 -1.81 5.12 -17.31
N VAL A 80 -0.83 5.29 -16.43
CA VAL A 80 -0.69 4.50 -15.22
C VAL A 80 -1.52 5.13 -14.10
N GLN A 81 -2.48 4.39 -13.54
CA GLN A 81 -3.15 4.75 -12.30
C GLN A 81 -2.54 3.94 -11.16
N VAL A 82 -1.90 4.60 -10.21
CA VAL A 82 -1.46 3.95 -8.98
C VAL A 82 -2.66 3.77 -8.06
N LEU A 83 -2.86 2.54 -7.60
CA LEU A 83 -3.98 2.19 -6.72
C LEU A 83 -3.56 2.30 -5.25
N ARG A 84 -2.32 1.86 -4.93
CA ARG A 84 -1.85 1.83 -3.54
C ARG A 84 -0.33 1.81 -3.43
N PHE A 85 0.15 2.30 -2.30
CA PHE A 85 1.49 2.07 -1.78
C PHE A 85 1.35 1.30 -0.47
N SER A 86 1.69 0.01 -0.50
CA SER A 86 1.59 -0.85 0.68
C SER A 86 2.91 -0.85 1.45
N LEU A 87 2.83 -0.65 2.76
CA LEU A 87 3.93 -0.53 3.73
C LEU A 87 4.05 -1.78 4.60
N PRO A 88 5.10 -1.92 5.44
CA PRO A 88 5.23 -3.04 6.36
C PRO A 88 3.98 -3.24 7.22
N GLY A 89 3.54 -4.48 7.34
CA GLY A 89 2.32 -4.88 8.04
C GLY A 89 1.08 -4.97 7.16
N GLU A 90 1.12 -4.44 5.94
CA GLU A 90 -0.03 -4.47 5.03
C GLU A 90 0.03 -5.66 4.07
N THR A 91 -1.14 -5.99 3.53
CA THR A 91 -1.32 -7.11 2.60
C THR A 91 -1.34 -6.62 1.15
N VAL A 92 -0.92 -7.50 0.23
CA VAL A 92 -0.98 -7.28 -1.21
C VAL A 92 -1.56 -8.52 -1.89
N GLY A 93 -2.39 -8.32 -2.91
CA GLY A 93 -2.97 -9.39 -3.74
C GLY A 93 -4.35 -9.88 -3.30
N ILE A 94 -4.92 -9.33 -2.22
CA ILE A 94 -6.25 -9.74 -1.72
C ILE A 94 -7.39 -9.45 -2.72
N ASN A 95 -7.21 -8.45 -3.58
CA ASN A 95 -8.17 -8.06 -4.60
C ASN A 95 -8.30 -9.07 -5.77
N ALA A 96 -7.44 -10.09 -5.81
CA ALA A 96 -7.46 -11.13 -6.84
C ALA A 96 -8.31 -12.37 -6.46
N ILE A 97 -8.82 -12.43 -5.22
CA ILE A 97 -9.56 -13.60 -4.70
C ILE A 97 -10.77 -13.96 -5.59
N GLY A 98 -11.55 -12.96 -6.01
CA GLY A 98 -12.78 -13.19 -6.76
C GLY A 98 -12.55 -13.61 -8.22
N SER A 99 -11.51 -13.10 -8.86
CA SER A 99 -11.20 -13.36 -10.27
C SER A 99 -10.22 -14.52 -10.48
N ASN A 100 -9.52 -14.98 -9.44
CA ASN A 100 -8.39 -15.90 -9.50
C ASN A 100 -7.21 -15.39 -10.37
N HIS A 101 -7.20 -14.12 -10.73
CA HIS A 101 -6.14 -13.45 -11.48
C HIS A 101 -5.89 -12.07 -10.88
N HIS A 102 -4.64 -11.63 -10.88
CA HIS A 102 -4.29 -10.30 -10.39
C HIS A 102 -4.82 -9.22 -11.34
N PRO A 103 -5.65 -8.26 -10.86
CA PRO A 103 -6.22 -7.21 -11.70
C PRO A 103 -5.26 -6.04 -11.95
N CYS A 104 -4.09 -6.05 -11.35
CA CYS A 104 -3.11 -4.96 -11.37
C CYS A 104 -1.69 -5.49 -11.28
N ASP A 105 -0.71 -4.66 -11.63
CA ASP A 105 0.71 -4.93 -11.37
C ASP A 105 1.07 -4.61 -9.93
N ALA A 106 2.04 -5.33 -9.37
CA ALA A 106 2.64 -5.04 -8.07
C ALA A 106 4.16 -4.97 -8.19
N VAL A 107 4.75 -3.82 -7.84
CA VAL A 107 6.19 -3.51 -8.04
C VAL A 107 6.82 -3.04 -6.73
N ALA A 108 8.01 -3.55 -6.41
CA ALA A 108 8.79 -3.09 -5.28
C ALA A 108 9.43 -1.72 -5.56
N LEU A 109 9.14 -0.70 -4.75
CA LEU A 109 9.71 0.64 -4.87
C LEU A 109 11.08 0.79 -4.21
N GLU A 110 11.43 -0.15 -3.34
CA GLU A 110 12.71 -0.27 -2.64
C GLU A 110 12.97 -1.75 -2.34
N PRO A 111 14.14 -2.16 -1.82
CA PRO A 111 14.34 -3.54 -1.39
C PRO A 111 13.25 -3.95 -0.41
N THR A 112 12.49 -4.98 -0.76
CA THR A 112 11.25 -5.37 -0.06
C THR A 112 11.31 -6.83 0.32
N GLU A 113 11.02 -7.12 1.59
CA GLU A 113 10.81 -8.47 2.09
C GLU A 113 9.33 -8.69 2.38
N LEU A 114 8.81 -9.85 1.99
CA LEU A 114 7.42 -10.21 2.19
C LEU A 114 7.27 -11.70 2.49
N CYS A 115 6.18 -12.02 3.19
CA CYS A 115 5.76 -13.38 3.45
C CYS A 115 4.63 -13.75 2.48
N GLU A 116 4.75 -14.90 1.84
CA GLU A 116 3.70 -15.51 1.03
C GLU A 116 2.80 -16.36 1.90
N ILE A 117 1.50 -16.16 1.80
CA ILE A 117 0.46 -16.95 2.45
C ILE A 117 -0.37 -17.61 1.34
N PRO A 118 -0.21 -18.91 1.09
CA PRO A 118 -1.00 -19.60 0.07
C PRO A 118 -2.49 -19.51 0.39
N PHE A 119 -3.27 -19.03 -0.57
CA PHE A 119 -4.69 -18.74 -0.31
C PHE A 119 -5.48 -19.99 0.05
N ALA A 120 -5.19 -21.15 -0.59
CA ALA A 120 -5.85 -22.40 -0.26
C ALA A 120 -5.65 -22.84 1.21
N GLN A 121 -4.47 -22.56 1.78
CA GLN A 121 -4.22 -22.85 3.20
C GLN A 121 -4.97 -21.88 4.11
N LEU A 122 -5.00 -20.59 3.75
CA LEU A 122 -5.74 -19.58 4.49
C LEU A 122 -7.25 -19.87 4.46
N GLU A 123 -7.79 -20.26 3.31
CA GLU A 123 -9.19 -20.62 3.14
C GLU A 123 -9.58 -21.84 3.98
N ASN A 124 -8.77 -22.89 3.97
CA ASN A 124 -9.01 -24.08 4.80
C ASN A 124 -9.01 -23.71 6.30
N LEU A 125 -8.01 -22.91 6.73
CA LEU A 125 -7.95 -22.48 8.12
C LEU A 125 -9.14 -21.59 8.50
N ALA A 126 -9.60 -20.72 7.59
CA ALA A 126 -10.78 -19.86 7.82
C ALA A 126 -12.07 -20.69 7.98
N ARG A 127 -12.18 -21.85 7.31
CA ARG A 127 -13.33 -22.76 7.50
C ARG A 127 -13.34 -23.41 8.88
N GLU A 128 -12.17 -23.69 9.43
CA GLU A 128 -12.02 -24.35 10.74
C GLU A 128 -11.98 -23.36 11.91
N ASN A 129 -11.63 -22.10 11.64
CA ASN A 129 -11.43 -21.08 12.67
C ASN A 129 -12.21 -19.79 12.37
N PRO A 130 -13.30 -19.52 13.12
CA PRO A 130 -14.12 -18.31 12.94
C PRO A 130 -13.36 -17.00 13.12
N GLN A 131 -12.30 -16.97 13.95
CA GLN A 131 -11.49 -15.76 14.15
C GLN A 131 -10.68 -15.43 12.89
N VAL A 132 -10.12 -16.42 12.23
CA VAL A 132 -9.39 -16.27 10.96
C VAL A 132 -10.34 -15.81 9.86
N GLN A 133 -11.53 -16.42 9.79
CA GLN A 133 -12.58 -16.02 8.85
C GLN A 133 -12.98 -14.57 9.06
N HIS A 134 -13.29 -14.19 10.30
CA HIS A 134 -13.65 -12.81 10.63
C HIS A 134 -12.54 -11.83 10.24
N ARG A 135 -11.28 -12.18 10.50
CA ARG A 135 -10.14 -11.34 10.16
C ARG A 135 -9.97 -11.16 8.65
N LEU A 136 -10.17 -12.21 7.87
CA LEU A 136 -10.17 -12.13 6.41
C LEU A 136 -11.27 -11.18 5.90
N MET A 137 -12.47 -11.26 6.47
CA MET A 137 -13.56 -10.33 6.16
C MET A 137 -13.22 -8.88 6.51
N CYS A 138 -12.57 -8.62 7.65
CA CYS A 138 -12.11 -7.28 8.01
C CYS A 138 -11.12 -6.74 6.99
N LEU A 139 -10.15 -7.54 6.53
CA LEU A 139 -9.20 -7.11 5.51
C LEU A 139 -9.87 -6.77 4.18
N LEU A 140 -10.84 -7.57 3.74
CA LEU A 140 -11.63 -7.26 2.54
C LEU A 140 -12.45 -5.97 2.70
N SER A 141 -13.04 -5.78 3.89
CA SER A 141 -13.77 -4.54 4.22
C SER A 141 -12.85 -3.32 4.22
N ASP A 142 -11.65 -3.44 4.79
CA ASP A 142 -10.66 -2.37 4.82
C ASP A 142 -10.21 -1.98 3.39
N GLU A 143 -10.05 -2.97 2.48
CA GLU A 143 -9.77 -2.71 1.06
C GLU A 143 -10.88 -1.88 0.42
N ILE A 144 -12.15 -2.29 0.57
CA ILE A 144 -13.31 -1.58 0.00
C ILE A 144 -13.36 -0.13 0.52
N VAL A 145 -13.15 0.07 1.82
CA VAL A 145 -13.14 1.41 2.43
C VAL A 145 -11.99 2.26 1.87
N MET A 146 -10.81 1.68 1.71
CA MET A 146 -9.65 2.38 1.16
C MET A 146 -9.87 2.78 -0.30
N ASP A 147 -10.41 1.88 -1.12
CA ASP A 147 -10.74 2.17 -2.52
C ASP A 147 -11.81 3.25 -2.63
N GLY A 148 -12.85 3.20 -1.78
CA GLY A 148 -13.86 4.24 -1.70
C GLY A 148 -13.29 5.62 -1.33
N LYS A 149 -12.34 5.66 -0.39
CA LYS A 149 -11.64 6.91 -0.03
C LYS A 149 -10.80 7.45 -1.19
N LEU A 150 -10.10 6.59 -1.92
CA LEU A 150 -9.34 6.98 -3.10
C LEU A 150 -10.27 7.56 -4.18
N MET A 151 -11.37 6.88 -4.49
CA MET A 151 -12.37 7.36 -5.45
C MET A 151 -12.95 8.73 -5.06
N ALA A 152 -13.36 8.91 -3.80
CA ALA A 152 -13.87 10.18 -3.30
C ALA A 152 -12.82 11.30 -3.38
N MET A 153 -11.58 10.98 -3.06
CA MET A 153 -10.46 11.91 -3.16
C MET A 153 -10.25 12.36 -4.61
N LEU A 154 -10.19 11.41 -5.55
CA LEU A 154 -9.95 11.71 -6.97
C LEU A 154 -11.12 12.48 -7.60
N GLY A 155 -12.36 12.17 -7.21
CA GLY A 155 -13.56 12.78 -7.80
C GLY A 155 -13.86 14.19 -7.32
N HIS A 156 -13.60 14.52 -6.06
CA HIS A 156 -14.16 15.73 -5.46
C HIS A 156 -13.15 16.67 -4.80
N GLN A 157 -11.93 16.23 -4.50
CA GLN A 157 -10.97 17.07 -3.79
C GLN A 157 -10.10 17.89 -4.73
N LYS A 158 -9.73 19.11 -4.28
CA LYS A 158 -8.76 19.95 -4.96
C LYS A 158 -7.36 19.34 -4.89
N ALA A 159 -6.49 19.65 -5.85
CA ALA A 159 -5.12 19.14 -5.92
C ALA A 159 -4.34 19.33 -4.61
N GLU A 160 -4.47 20.50 -4.00
CA GLU A 160 -3.83 20.84 -2.73
C GLU A 160 -4.29 19.93 -1.58
N THR A 161 -5.59 19.72 -1.45
CA THR A 161 -6.22 18.84 -0.47
C THR A 161 -5.76 17.39 -0.66
N ARG A 162 -5.66 16.91 -1.92
CA ARG A 162 -5.17 15.56 -2.22
C ARG A 162 -3.73 15.36 -1.75
N VAL A 163 -2.85 16.33 -2.02
CA VAL A 163 -1.44 16.26 -1.60
C VAL A 163 -1.33 16.33 -0.08
N ALA A 164 -2.06 17.22 0.59
CA ALA A 164 -2.08 17.33 2.05
C ALA A 164 -2.55 16.01 2.69
N ASN A 165 -3.67 15.44 2.24
CA ASN A 165 -4.19 14.15 2.71
C ASN A 165 -3.19 13.01 2.50
N CYS A 166 -2.52 12.95 1.36
CA CYS A 166 -1.51 11.94 1.07
C CYS A 166 -0.35 12.01 2.08
N LEU A 167 0.19 13.21 2.33
CA LEU A 167 1.30 13.41 3.26
C LEU A 167 0.92 13.06 4.71
N LEU A 168 -0.26 13.48 5.15
CA LEU A 168 -0.78 13.17 6.49
C LEU A 168 -1.02 11.67 6.66
N ASN A 169 -1.59 10.99 5.65
CA ASN A 169 -1.79 9.55 5.66
C ASN A 169 -0.45 8.80 5.82
N PHE A 170 0.58 9.16 5.04
CA PHE A 170 1.90 8.55 5.21
C PHE A 170 2.50 8.83 6.58
N SER A 171 2.41 10.06 7.08
CA SER A 171 2.86 10.41 8.43
C SER A 171 2.19 9.54 9.49
N GLN A 172 0.87 9.39 9.43
CA GLN A 172 0.11 8.56 10.37
C GLN A 172 0.51 7.08 10.30
N ARG A 173 0.67 6.53 9.09
CA ARG A 173 1.07 5.13 8.90
C ARG A 173 2.48 4.87 9.45
N TYR A 174 3.42 5.79 9.27
CA TYR A 174 4.76 5.69 9.86
C TYR A 174 4.73 5.84 11.39
N GLN A 175 3.88 6.70 11.94
CA GLN A 175 3.69 6.82 13.39
C GLN A 175 3.16 5.51 14.00
N GLN A 176 2.21 4.84 13.35
CA GLN A 176 1.70 3.52 13.78
C GLN A 176 2.79 2.44 13.78
N GLN A 177 3.84 2.61 12.97
CA GLN A 177 5.02 1.73 12.95
C GLN A 177 6.10 2.13 13.97
N GLY A 178 5.83 3.13 14.84
CA GLY A 178 6.76 3.58 15.89
C GLY A 178 7.71 4.70 15.48
N TYR A 179 7.54 5.30 14.31
CA TYR A 179 8.32 6.46 13.86
C TYR A 179 7.63 7.77 14.26
N THR A 180 7.57 8.08 15.54
CA THR A 180 6.94 9.31 16.07
C THR A 180 7.85 10.52 15.88
N ASP A 181 7.26 11.67 15.48
CA ASP A 181 7.87 13.01 15.41
C ASP A 181 9.19 13.14 14.62
N LYS A 182 9.46 12.20 13.72
CA LYS A 182 10.67 12.20 12.89
C LYS A 182 10.31 12.46 11.43
N PRO A 183 11.26 13.04 10.66
CA PRO A 183 11.14 13.04 9.21
C PRO A 183 10.91 11.63 8.70
N PHE A 184 9.91 11.44 7.86
CA PHE A 184 9.65 10.15 7.21
C PHE A 184 10.07 10.20 5.74
N ARG A 185 10.37 9.03 5.19
CA ARG A 185 10.77 8.92 3.79
C ARG A 185 9.62 8.42 2.93
N LEU A 186 9.24 9.20 1.93
CA LEU A 186 8.30 8.74 0.91
C LEU A 186 8.97 7.66 0.06
N PRO A 187 8.38 6.45 -0.06
CA PRO A 187 8.96 5.36 -0.83
C PRO A 187 8.84 5.61 -2.34
N MET A 188 7.83 6.39 -2.76
CA MET A 188 7.51 6.69 -4.16
C MET A 188 8.24 7.91 -4.70
N SER A 189 8.30 8.02 -6.02
CA SER A 189 8.69 9.23 -6.73
C SER A 189 7.56 10.26 -6.75
N ARG A 190 7.87 11.51 -7.18
CA ARG A 190 6.84 12.52 -7.44
C ARG A 190 5.92 12.13 -8.59
N GLN A 191 6.44 11.41 -9.57
CA GLN A 191 5.63 10.84 -10.66
C GLN A 191 4.65 9.82 -10.11
N ASP A 192 5.11 8.81 -9.34
CA ASP A 192 4.22 7.83 -8.72
C ASP A 192 3.16 8.49 -7.81
N MET A 193 3.54 9.57 -7.10
CA MET A 193 2.58 10.36 -6.31
C MET A 193 1.55 11.05 -7.21
N GLY A 194 1.96 11.59 -8.35
CA GLY A 194 1.08 12.16 -9.36
C GLY A 194 0.10 11.12 -9.90
N ASP A 195 0.61 9.96 -10.30
CA ASP A 195 -0.19 8.84 -10.82
C ASP A 195 -1.18 8.28 -9.77
N TYR A 196 -0.86 8.41 -8.48
CA TYR A 196 -1.76 8.05 -7.37
C TYR A 196 -2.84 9.11 -7.14
N LEU A 197 -2.48 10.38 -7.22
CA LEU A 197 -3.38 11.51 -6.91
C LEU A 197 -4.12 12.08 -8.13
N GLY A 198 -3.89 11.54 -9.33
CA GLY A 198 -4.43 12.07 -10.57
C GLY A 198 -3.93 13.49 -10.87
N LEU A 199 -2.64 13.75 -10.66
CA LEU A 199 -2.00 15.06 -10.82
C LEU A 199 -0.71 14.93 -11.63
N SER A 200 -0.36 15.98 -12.39
CA SER A 200 0.92 16.00 -13.08
C SER A 200 2.10 16.14 -12.11
N LEU A 201 3.28 15.68 -12.54
CA LEU A 201 4.54 15.83 -11.82
C LEU A 201 4.82 17.29 -11.43
N GLU A 202 4.52 18.21 -12.36
CA GLU A 202 4.72 19.65 -12.18
C GLU A 202 3.80 20.19 -11.08
N THR A 203 2.54 19.75 -11.06
CA THR A 203 1.56 20.13 -10.03
C THR A 203 2.01 19.65 -8.66
N ILE A 204 2.43 18.38 -8.53
CA ILE A 204 2.99 17.86 -7.28
C ILE A 204 4.20 18.69 -6.83
N SER A 205 5.14 18.94 -7.74
CA SER A 205 6.36 19.70 -7.43
C SER A 205 6.07 21.12 -6.98
N ARG A 206 5.15 21.81 -7.66
CA ARG A 206 4.71 23.17 -7.32
C ARG A 206 4.01 23.22 -5.95
N LEU A 207 3.14 22.27 -5.66
CA LEU A 207 2.43 22.22 -4.38
C LEU A 207 3.37 21.93 -3.21
N LEU A 208 4.31 20.99 -3.36
CA LEU A 208 5.32 20.71 -2.34
C LEU A 208 6.21 21.92 -2.08
N SER A 209 6.63 22.66 -3.15
CA SER A 209 7.42 23.89 -3.00
C SER A 209 6.63 24.97 -2.28
N ARG A 210 5.34 25.15 -2.62
CA ARG A 210 4.47 26.11 -1.94
C ARG A 210 4.32 25.77 -0.45
N PHE A 211 4.05 24.52 -0.10
CA PHE A 211 3.96 24.07 1.30
C PHE A 211 5.25 24.31 2.08
N GLN A 212 6.41 24.21 1.42
CA GLN A 212 7.70 24.58 2.03
C GLN A 212 7.81 26.08 2.29
N THR A 213 7.46 26.90 1.29
CA THR A 213 7.48 28.37 1.42
C THR A 213 6.55 28.86 2.53
N GLU A 214 5.39 28.21 2.69
CA GLU A 214 4.41 28.50 3.74
C GLU A 214 4.80 27.92 5.12
N GLY A 215 5.94 27.23 5.23
CA GLY A 215 6.42 26.66 6.49
C GLY A 215 5.64 25.44 6.99
N LEU A 216 4.83 24.79 6.14
CA LEU A 216 4.02 23.64 6.54
C LEU A 216 4.86 22.36 6.64
N LEU A 217 5.87 22.25 5.80
CA LEU A 217 6.74 21.08 5.73
C LEU A 217 8.14 21.45 5.21
N ARG A 218 9.08 20.51 5.34
CA ARG A 218 10.40 20.55 4.69
C ARG A 218 10.60 19.27 3.90
N VAL A 219 11.04 19.38 2.64
CA VAL A 219 11.35 18.24 1.78
C VAL A 219 12.82 18.28 1.40
N GLN A 220 13.51 17.16 1.61
CA GLN A 220 14.89 16.94 1.17
C GLN A 220 14.95 15.61 0.41
N GLY A 221 14.96 15.67 -0.92
CA GLY A 221 14.83 14.48 -1.75
C GLY A 221 13.48 13.78 -1.53
N ARG A 222 13.51 12.62 -0.87
CA ARG A 222 12.31 11.87 -0.48
C ARG A 222 11.97 11.98 1.01
N GLN A 223 12.82 12.64 1.78
CA GLN A 223 12.51 12.88 3.20
C GLN A 223 11.54 14.05 3.33
N VAL A 224 10.51 13.86 4.14
CA VAL A 224 9.49 14.85 4.45
C VAL A 224 9.43 15.02 5.96
N HIS A 225 9.48 16.27 6.39
CA HIS A 225 9.26 16.66 7.77
C HIS A 225 8.07 17.61 7.81
N LEU A 226 7.01 17.22 8.49
CA LEU A 226 5.84 18.08 8.71
C LEU A 226 6.20 19.07 9.82
N LEU A 227 6.21 20.37 9.52
CA LEU A 227 6.52 21.43 10.46
C LEU A 227 5.27 21.96 11.17
N ASP A 228 4.14 22.02 10.45
CA ASP A 228 2.84 22.40 10.97
C ASP A 228 1.76 21.40 10.51
N PRO A 229 1.67 20.24 11.19
CA PRO A 229 0.66 19.22 10.86
C PRO A 229 -0.78 19.74 11.02
N SER A 230 -1.04 20.64 11.97
CA SER A 230 -2.38 21.15 12.26
C SER A 230 -2.90 22.01 11.11
N ARG A 231 -2.07 22.89 10.57
CA ARG A 231 -2.43 23.70 9.42
C ARG A 231 -2.55 22.86 8.14
N LEU A 232 -1.69 21.83 7.99
CA LEU A 232 -1.81 20.88 6.88
C LEU A 232 -3.12 20.08 6.97
N GLN A 233 -3.55 19.71 8.20
CA GLN A 233 -4.84 19.07 8.45
C GLN A 233 -6.00 19.99 8.05
N SER A 234 -5.94 21.28 8.36
CA SER A 234 -6.97 22.25 7.93
C SER A 234 -7.10 22.32 6.41
N ILE A 235 -5.99 22.21 5.66
CA ILE A 235 -6.00 22.15 4.19
C ILE A 235 -6.63 20.83 3.71
N ALA A 236 -6.33 19.73 4.39
CA ALA A 236 -6.84 18.40 4.08
C ALA A 236 -8.36 18.28 4.32
N GLU A 237 -8.88 18.99 5.31
CA GLU A 237 -10.31 19.02 5.67
C GLU A 237 -11.14 20.03 4.87
N HIS A 238 -10.51 20.87 4.06
CA HIS A 238 -11.21 21.84 3.20
C HIS A 238 -11.97 21.12 2.06
N CYS A 239 -12.99 20.35 2.48
CA CYS A 239 -14.12 20.03 1.62
C CYS A 239 -14.95 21.31 1.50
N PRO A 240 -15.36 21.79 0.30
CA PRO A 240 -16.28 22.89 0.22
C PRO A 240 -17.56 22.49 0.96
N GLN A 241 -17.77 23.08 2.17
CA GLN A 241 -19.01 22.98 2.89
C GLN A 241 -20.09 23.76 2.10
N SER A 242 -20.63 23.13 1.06
CA SER A 242 -21.82 23.65 0.38
C SER A 242 -22.54 22.54 -0.36
N ALA A 243 -23.17 21.61 0.37
CA ALA A 243 -24.29 20.82 -0.15
C ALA A 243 -25.06 19.97 0.89
N VAL A 244 -24.84 20.14 2.20
CA VAL A 244 -25.64 19.39 3.20
C VAL A 244 -26.39 20.35 4.16
N ALA A 245 -26.86 21.45 3.64
CA ALA A 245 -27.83 22.30 4.34
C ALA A 245 -28.96 22.62 3.38
N ARG A 246 -29.81 21.63 3.09
CA ARG A 246 -31.21 21.78 2.61
C ARG A 246 -31.72 20.44 2.08
N ALA A 247 -32.18 19.58 2.95
CA ALA A 247 -33.29 18.66 2.71
C ALA A 247 -33.89 18.30 4.07
#